data_14854cf81b5064d8839277377806fe7e
#
_entry.id   14854cf81b5064d8839277377806fe7e
#
_cell.length_a   1.000
_cell.length_b   1.000
_cell.length_c   1.000
_cell.angle_alpha   90.00
_cell.angle_beta   90.00
_cell.angle_gamma   90.00
#
_symmetry.space_group_name_H-M   'P 1'
#
loop_
_entity.id
_entity.type
_entity.pdbx_description
1 polymer ?
#
loop_
_entity_poly.entity_id
_entity_poly.type
_entity_poly.pdbx_seq_one_letter_code
_entity_poly.pdbx_strand_id
1 'polypeptide(L)'
;IVAGMENMQDTIGVTGYGLTTTNVGDVIHGILNMNPQLFYVSGGFRYYLDNQSNVTKLIITYNYTKAQITSMKAEIDAEVAKMEAAIDTTGLNDVEIALAYHDYLVTDVTYDYENYLSNSLSSDDYNIYGTLVKKKAVCQGYALTFMYLMKRQNIVCGYVSSEAANHAWNAVYLNNQWYHMDATWDDPTWDNLGRVKHTYFMISDATLLSLDSDRTDYVTSVPYGYTYTKATDSRYESGFWSGVQTYMYPYNGNWYYLDGAYVAADRSAKYQISKYNYASQTTTCLYGPAYAKWTTADNGVWTRNYESNRTL
;
A
#
# COMPACT_ATOMS: atom_id res chain seq x y z
N ILE A 1 20.25 2.54 16.25
CA ILE A 1 18.93 2.98 16.73
C ILE A 1 17.92 1.85 16.50
N VAL A 2 17.74 1.36 15.26
CA VAL A 2 16.78 0.28 14.90
C VAL A 2 16.93 -0.93 15.81
N ALA A 3 18.14 -1.49 15.95
CA ALA A 3 18.39 -2.65 16.81
C ALA A 3 18.02 -2.39 18.29
N GLY A 4 18.21 -1.16 18.78
CA GLY A 4 17.77 -0.75 20.12
C GLY A 4 16.25 -0.79 20.26
N MET A 5 15.54 -0.26 19.27
CA MET A 5 14.07 -0.29 19.21
C MET A 5 13.52 -1.73 19.08
N GLU A 6 14.13 -2.57 18.26
CA GLU A 6 13.75 -3.98 18.11
C GLU A 6 13.94 -4.78 19.41
N ASN A 7 14.97 -4.46 20.18
CA ASN A 7 15.24 -5.03 21.52
C ASN A 7 14.44 -4.35 22.64
N MET A 8 13.56 -3.38 22.32
CA MET A 8 12.76 -2.63 23.28
C MET A 8 13.61 -1.94 24.37
N GLN A 9 14.71 -1.32 23.96
CA GLN A 9 15.52 -0.51 24.85
C GLN A 9 14.84 0.86 25.09
N ASP A 10 14.54 1.20 26.33
CA ASP A 10 13.96 2.50 26.68
C ASP A 10 14.95 3.65 26.46
N THR A 11 16.25 3.35 26.49
CA THR A 11 17.31 4.33 26.28
C THR A 11 18.31 3.81 25.26
N ILE A 12 18.55 4.60 24.19
CA ILE A 12 19.49 4.27 23.11
C ILE A 12 20.57 5.34 23.07
N GLY A 13 21.84 4.94 23.25
CA GLY A 13 23.00 5.84 23.11
C GLY A 13 23.23 6.19 21.66
N VAL A 14 23.42 7.49 21.38
CA VAL A 14 23.63 8.01 20.01
C VAL A 14 24.77 9.05 19.95
N THR A 15 25.66 9.04 20.93
CA THR A 15 26.83 9.92 20.96
C THR A 15 27.71 9.70 19.73
N GLY A 16 28.12 10.77 19.05
CA GLY A 16 29.00 10.71 17.89
C GLY A 16 28.32 10.43 16.55
N TYR A 17 26.98 10.26 16.51
CA TYR A 17 26.24 10.05 15.26
C TYR A 17 25.77 11.36 14.58
N GLY A 18 26.20 12.52 15.07
CA GLY A 18 25.85 13.82 14.47
C GLY A 18 24.40 14.25 14.64
N LEU A 19 23.68 13.65 15.60
CA LEU A 19 22.32 14.05 15.89
C LEU A 19 22.30 15.34 16.72
N THR A 20 21.45 16.27 16.31
CA THR A 20 21.24 17.58 16.93
C THR A 20 19.76 17.82 17.18
N THR A 21 19.41 18.89 17.88
CA THR A 21 18.01 19.30 18.09
C THR A 21 17.27 19.59 16.77
N THR A 22 17.99 19.91 15.70
CA THR A 22 17.42 20.28 14.39
C THR A 22 17.15 19.10 13.48
N ASN A 23 17.88 17.97 13.63
CA ASN A 23 17.76 16.84 12.73
C ASN A 23 17.22 15.54 13.38
N VAL A 24 17.20 15.47 14.72
CA VAL A 24 16.83 14.23 15.42
C VAL A 24 15.39 13.80 15.11
N GLY A 25 14.47 14.75 14.91
CA GLY A 25 13.09 14.46 14.52
C GLY A 25 13.01 13.75 13.19
N ASP A 26 13.61 14.35 12.16
CA ASP A 26 13.61 13.82 10.80
C ASP A 26 14.28 12.45 10.73
N VAL A 27 15.37 12.26 11.47
CA VAL A 27 16.08 10.97 11.53
C VAL A 27 15.19 9.89 12.17
N ILE A 28 14.51 10.19 13.29
CA ILE A 28 13.64 9.21 13.95
C ILE A 28 12.43 8.89 13.08
N HIS A 29 11.77 9.89 12.50
CA HIS A 29 10.64 9.67 11.59
C HIS A 29 11.07 8.88 10.34
N GLY A 30 12.22 9.23 9.76
CA GLY A 30 12.79 8.46 8.63
C GLY A 30 13.09 7.00 9.00
N ILE A 31 13.60 6.74 10.21
CA ILE A 31 13.79 5.38 10.71
C ILE A 31 12.46 4.63 10.81
N LEU A 32 11.44 5.23 11.41
CA LEU A 32 10.13 4.59 11.57
C LEU A 32 9.46 4.33 10.21
N ASN A 33 9.49 5.31 9.32
CA ASN A 33 8.95 5.18 7.96
C ASN A 33 9.63 4.07 7.16
N MET A 34 10.94 3.84 7.35
CA MET A 34 11.69 2.80 6.64
C MET A 34 11.72 1.45 7.34
N ASN A 35 11.13 1.34 8.53
CA ASN A 35 11.10 0.11 9.33
C ASN A 35 9.69 -0.20 9.85
N PRO A 36 8.74 -0.55 8.96
CA PRO A 36 7.35 -0.81 9.34
C PRO A 36 7.18 -1.88 10.43
N GLN A 37 8.16 -2.79 10.57
CA GLN A 37 8.19 -3.79 11.64
C GLN A 37 8.29 -3.19 13.04
N LEU A 38 8.62 -1.89 13.15
CA LEU A 38 8.65 -1.14 14.41
C LEU A 38 7.29 -0.49 14.76
N PHE A 39 6.20 -1.02 14.27
CA PHE A 39 4.81 -0.53 14.43
C PHE A 39 4.42 -0.22 15.88
N TYR A 40 5.11 -0.81 16.83
CA TYR A 40 4.88 -0.66 18.27
C TYR A 40 5.65 0.49 18.93
N VAL A 41 6.54 1.15 18.18
CA VAL A 41 7.28 2.32 18.67
C VAL A 41 6.38 3.54 18.59
N SER A 42 6.27 4.31 19.67
CA SER A 42 5.57 5.58 19.66
C SER A 42 6.31 6.60 18.80
N GLY A 43 5.57 7.42 18.04
CA GLY A 43 6.15 8.54 17.30
C GLY A 43 6.75 9.64 18.20
N GLY A 44 6.38 9.66 19.48
CA GLY A 44 6.92 10.60 20.46
C GLY A 44 8.18 10.03 21.13
N PHE A 45 9.22 10.84 21.20
CA PHE A 45 10.48 10.50 21.87
C PHE A 45 11.04 11.71 22.63
N ARG A 46 11.98 11.46 23.55
CA ARG A 46 12.76 12.49 24.26
C ARG A 46 14.25 12.21 24.05
N TYR A 47 15.09 13.19 24.31
CA TYR A 47 16.54 13.04 24.15
C TYR A 47 17.32 13.83 25.21
N TYR A 48 18.56 13.44 25.43
CA TYR A 48 19.54 14.17 26.25
C TYR A 48 20.57 14.84 25.33
N LEU A 49 21.03 16.03 25.77
CA LEU A 49 22.04 16.80 25.09
C LEU A 49 23.36 16.81 25.87
N ASP A 50 24.47 16.99 25.19
CA ASP A 50 25.74 17.41 25.78
C ASP A 50 25.82 18.94 25.86
N ASN A 51 26.96 19.42 26.35
CA ASN A 51 27.22 20.88 26.50
C ASN A 51 27.35 21.61 25.14
N GLN A 52 27.39 20.87 24.01
CA GLN A 52 27.53 21.39 22.65
C GLN A 52 26.20 21.26 21.89
N SER A 53 25.10 20.93 22.56
CA SER A 53 23.76 20.70 21.99
C SER A 53 23.68 19.49 21.02
N ASN A 54 24.62 18.55 21.11
CA ASN A 54 24.48 17.27 20.40
C ASN A 54 23.62 16.29 21.19
N VAL A 55 22.81 15.51 20.49
CA VAL A 55 22.00 14.46 21.10
C VAL A 55 22.89 13.27 21.46
N THR A 56 22.87 12.88 22.72
CA THR A 56 23.71 11.79 23.26
C THR A 56 22.95 10.52 23.55
N LYS A 57 21.65 10.65 23.88
CA LYS A 57 20.74 9.54 24.17
C LYS A 57 19.35 9.83 23.67
N LEU A 58 18.66 8.81 23.19
CA LEU A 58 17.24 8.83 22.88
C LEU A 58 16.47 8.07 23.97
N ILE A 59 15.33 8.59 24.38
CA ILE A 59 14.37 7.90 25.24
C ILE A 59 13.19 7.52 24.37
N ILE A 60 13.03 6.22 24.15
CA ILE A 60 12.01 5.65 23.29
C ILE A 60 10.81 5.22 24.13
N THR A 61 9.62 5.46 23.63
CA THR A 61 8.37 5.01 24.22
C THR A 61 7.74 3.94 23.32
N TYR A 62 7.17 2.92 23.92
CA TYR A 62 6.50 1.84 23.22
C TYR A 62 5.02 1.82 23.56
N ASN A 63 4.16 1.62 22.55
CA ASN A 63 2.71 1.63 22.71
C ASN A 63 2.18 0.36 23.38
N TYR A 64 2.98 -0.71 23.38
CA TYR A 64 2.59 -2.04 23.85
C TYR A 64 3.68 -2.66 24.72
N THR A 65 3.29 -3.61 25.56
CA THR A 65 4.22 -4.45 26.34
C THR A 65 4.93 -5.45 25.43
N LYS A 66 6.06 -5.97 25.89
CA LYS A 66 6.83 -7.00 25.16
C LYS A 66 5.99 -8.23 24.80
N ALA A 67 5.12 -8.67 25.73
CA ALA A 67 4.24 -9.83 25.51
C ALA A 67 3.20 -9.53 24.41
N GLN A 68 2.58 -8.35 24.43
CA GLN A 68 1.66 -7.91 23.39
C GLN A 68 2.35 -7.82 22.03
N ILE A 69 3.53 -7.22 21.95
CA ILE A 69 4.29 -7.11 20.70
C ILE A 69 4.62 -8.49 20.13
N THR A 70 4.98 -9.46 20.99
CA THR A 70 5.23 -10.83 20.53
C THR A 70 3.98 -11.47 19.92
N SER A 71 2.82 -11.32 20.55
CA SER A 71 1.53 -11.80 20.01
C SER A 71 1.19 -11.11 18.68
N MET A 72 1.27 -9.76 18.65
CA MET A 72 0.95 -8.97 17.47
C MET A 72 1.85 -9.30 16.27
N LYS A 73 3.15 -9.55 16.50
CA LYS A 73 4.05 -10.00 15.43
C LYS A 73 3.65 -11.37 14.89
N ALA A 74 3.26 -12.30 15.74
CA ALA A 74 2.78 -13.62 15.31
C ALA A 74 1.47 -13.52 14.51
N GLU A 75 0.58 -12.59 14.86
CA GLU A 75 -0.65 -12.31 14.11
C GLU A 75 -0.34 -11.70 12.73
N ILE A 76 0.59 -10.75 12.65
CA ILE A 76 1.07 -10.20 11.38
C ILE A 76 1.65 -11.31 10.49
N ASP A 77 2.54 -12.14 11.06
CA ASP A 77 3.18 -13.23 10.31
C ASP A 77 2.14 -14.25 9.79
N ALA A 78 1.09 -14.53 10.57
CA ALA A 78 0.00 -15.40 10.15
C ALA A 78 -0.82 -14.80 8.99
N GLU A 79 -1.14 -13.51 9.03
CA GLU A 79 -1.86 -12.83 7.93
C GLU A 79 -1.01 -12.73 6.67
N VAL A 80 0.29 -12.43 6.81
CA VAL A 80 1.22 -12.44 5.67
C VAL A 80 1.33 -13.83 5.05
N ALA A 81 1.42 -14.89 5.86
CA ALA A 81 1.46 -16.26 5.35
C ALA A 81 0.19 -16.65 4.59
N LYS A 82 -1.00 -16.18 5.03
CA LYS A 82 -2.26 -16.36 4.28
C LYS A 82 -2.21 -15.65 2.93
N MET A 83 -1.74 -14.41 2.89
CA MET A 83 -1.58 -13.63 1.67
C MET A 83 -0.61 -14.32 0.70
N GLU A 84 0.58 -14.70 1.18
CA GLU A 84 1.60 -15.40 0.38
C GLU A 84 1.10 -16.75 -0.15
N ALA A 85 0.24 -17.45 0.59
CA ALA A 85 -0.39 -18.69 0.13
C ALA A 85 -1.51 -18.47 -0.89
N ALA A 86 -2.14 -17.31 -0.88
CA ALA A 86 -3.22 -16.96 -1.81
C ALA A 86 -2.70 -16.41 -3.15
N ILE A 87 -1.50 -15.83 -3.17
CA ILE A 87 -0.90 -15.22 -4.36
C ILE A 87 0.06 -16.22 -5.02
N ASP A 88 -0.29 -16.71 -6.20
CA ASP A 88 0.64 -17.51 -7.02
C ASP A 88 1.64 -16.59 -7.73
N THR A 89 2.85 -16.48 -7.17
CA THR A 89 3.93 -15.67 -7.76
C THR A 89 4.78 -16.44 -8.77
N THR A 90 4.43 -17.68 -9.08
CA THR A 90 5.22 -18.55 -9.98
C THR A 90 5.30 -17.96 -11.39
N GLY A 91 6.50 -17.60 -11.81
CA GLY A 91 6.77 -17.05 -13.15
C GLY A 91 6.38 -15.57 -13.32
N LEU A 92 5.96 -14.89 -12.26
CA LEU A 92 5.74 -13.45 -12.27
C LEU A 92 7.08 -12.70 -12.18
N ASN A 93 7.15 -11.55 -12.85
CA ASN A 93 8.25 -10.59 -12.67
C ASN A 93 7.91 -9.58 -11.55
N ASP A 94 8.87 -8.72 -11.20
CA ASP A 94 8.73 -7.80 -10.07
C ASP A 94 7.52 -6.87 -10.16
N VAL A 95 7.16 -6.35 -11.35
CA VAL A 95 5.97 -5.50 -11.50
C VAL A 95 4.68 -6.29 -11.34
N GLU A 96 4.65 -7.53 -11.81
CA GLU A 96 3.50 -8.42 -11.65
C GLU A 96 3.34 -8.88 -10.19
N ILE A 97 4.46 -9.15 -9.49
CA ILE A 97 4.43 -9.41 -8.04
C ILE A 97 3.86 -8.19 -7.31
N ALA A 98 4.35 -7.00 -7.63
CA ALA A 98 3.83 -5.77 -7.03
C ALA A 98 2.33 -5.58 -7.31
N LEU A 99 1.85 -5.89 -8.52
CA LEU A 99 0.44 -5.83 -8.89
C LEU A 99 -0.42 -6.81 -8.06
N ALA A 100 0.04 -8.04 -7.90
CA ALA A 100 -0.69 -9.05 -7.13
C ALA A 100 -0.84 -8.66 -5.65
N TYR A 101 0.22 -8.11 -5.05
CA TYR A 101 0.19 -7.63 -3.67
C TYR A 101 -0.61 -6.33 -3.51
N HIS A 102 -0.57 -5.44 -4.50
CA HIS A 102 -1.41 -4.25 -4.56
C HIS A 102 -2.89 -4.64 -4.52
N ASP A 103 -3.32 -5.48 -5.45
CA ASP A 103 -4.71 -5.91 -5.57
C ASP A 103 -5.21 -6.66 -4.33
N TYR A 104 -4.36 -7.52 -3.78
CA TYR A 104 -4.70 -8.20 -2.53
C TYR A 104 -4.88 -7.20 -1.39
N LEU A 105 -3.97 -6.25 -1.23
CA LEU A 105 -4.04 -5.23 -0.18
C LEU A 105 -5.31 -4.38 -0.31
N VAL A 106 -5.60 -3.88 -1.51
CA VAL A 106 -6.78 -3.06 -1.80
C VAL A 106 -8.09 -3.80 -1.52
N THR A 107 -8.14 -5.12 -1.74
CA THR A 107 -9.36 -5.91 -1.51
C THR A 107 -9.51 -6.46 -0.10
N ASP A 108 -8.42 -6.59 0.64
CA ASP A 108 -8.39 -7.18 1.99
C ASP A 108 -8.50 -6.12 3.11
N VAL A 109 -8.26 -4.85 2.78
CA VAL A 109 -8.23 -3.74 3.73
C VAL A 109 -9.29 -2.71 3.37
N THR A 110 -9.92 -2.12 4.37
CA THR A 110 -10.88 -1.02 4.21
C THR A 110 -10.27 0.28 4.72
N TYR A 111 -10.37 1.36 3.94
CA TYR A 111 -9.98 2.69 4.42
C TYR A 111 -10.88 3.14 5.56
N ASP A 112 -10.32 3.49 6.70
CA ASP A 112 -11.09 3.86 7.90
C ASP A 112 -11.66 5.29 7.82
N TYR A 113 -12.52 5.51 6.85
CA TYR A 113 -13.09 6.80 6.52
C TYR A 113 -13.99 7.35 7.63
N GLU A 114 -14.73 6.49 8.32
CA GLU A 114 -15.63 6.91 9.43
C GLU A 114 -14.84 7.50 10.59
N ASN A 115 -13.78 6.81 11.04
CA ASN A 115 -12.92 7.30 12.11
C ASN A 115 -12.07 8.49 11.66
N TYR A 116 -11.67 8.54 10.38
CA TYR A 116 -11.02 9.70 9.80
C TYR A 116 -11.91 10.96 9.90
N LEU A 117 -13.16 10.88 9.45
CA LEU A 117 -14.10 12.01 9.50
C LEU A 117 -14.46 12.44 10.93
N SER A 118 -14.57 11.49 11.84
CA SER A 118 -14.89 11.76 13.26
C SER A 118 -13.68 12.12 14.11
N ASN A 119 -12.48 12.18 13.51
CA ASN A 119 -11.21 12.42 14.19
C ASN A 119 -10.97 11.45 15.37
N SER A 120 -11.30 10.18 15.17
CA SER A 120 -11.20 9.11 16.17
C SER A 120 -10.29 7.95 15.74
N LEU A 121 -9.37 8.21 14.81
CA LEU A 121 -8.37 7.24 14.38
C LEU A 121 -7.50 6.78 15.54
N SER A 122 -7.21 5.50 15.59
CA SER A 122 -6.27 4.89 16.55
C SER A 122 -4.84 4.87 16.00
N SER A 123 -3.86 4.60 16.84
CA SER A 123 -2.47 4.43 16.39
C SER A 123 -2.30 3.26 15.41
N ASP A 124 -3.21 2.29 15.43
CA ASP A 124 -3.13 1.13 14.56
C ASP A 124 -3.54 1.44 13.12
N ASP A 125 -4.41 2.43 12.91
CA ASP A 125 -4.82 2.86 11.57
C ASP A 125 -3.64 3.39 10.71
N TYR A 126 -2.54 3.74 11.38
CA TYR A 126 -1.32 4.28 10.76
C TYR A 126 -0.20 3.26 10.60
N ASN A 127 -0.43 1.97 10.87
CA ASN A 127 0.65 0.98 10.90
C ASN A 127 0.25 -0.39 10.31
N ILE A 128 1.24 -1.28 10.16
CA ILE A 128 1.05 -2.59 9.54
C ILE A 128 0.16 -3.54 10.34
N TYR A 129 0.02 -3.36 11.66
CA TYR A 129 -0.85 -4.20 12.46
C TYR A 129 -2.32 -3.89 12.20
N GLY A 130 -2.69 -2.61 12.17
CA GLY A 130 -4.03 -2.21 11.78
C GLY A 130 -4.40 -2.68 10.37
N THR A 131 -3.50 -2.46 9.43
CA THR A 131 -3.71 -2.85 8.03
C THR A 131 -3.84 -4.36 7.86
N LEU A 132 -2.87 -5.15 8.33
CA LEU A 132 -2.81 -6.60 8.07
C LEU A 132 -3.75 -7.41 8.97
N VAL A 133 -3.91 -7.03 10.25
CA VAL A 133 -4.65 -7.82 11.23
C VAL A 133 -6.05 -7.29 11.45
N LYS A 134 -6.20 -5.97 11.62
CA LYS A 134 -7.52 -5.34 11.82
C LYS A 134 -8.26 -5.05 10.53
N LYS A 135 -7.58 -5.13 9.39
CA LYS A 135 -8.12 -4.89 8.05
C LYS A 135 -8.69 -3.47 7.87
N LYS A 136 -8.15 -2.52 8.65
CA LYS A 136 -8.51 -1.11 8.59
C LYS A 136 -7.26 -0.24 8.70
N ALA A 137 -7.17 0.79 7.86
CA ALA A 137 -6.06 1.73 7.86
C ALA A 137 -6.41 3.05 7.18
N VAL A 138 -5.55 4.04 7.39
CA VAL A 138 -5.44 5.24 6.54
C VAL A 138 -4.21 5.12 5.64
N CYS A 139 -3.96 6.11 4.80
CA CYS A 139 -2.91 6.14 3.78
C CYS A 139 -1.52 5.68 4.30
N GLN A 140 -1.11 6.13 5.48
CA GLN A 140 0.17 5.73 6.07
C GLN A 140 0.21 4.21 6.36
N GLY A 141 -0.87 3.62 6.86
CA GLY A 141 -0.96 2.19 7.09
C GLY A 141 -0.83 1.38 5.80
N TYR A 142 -1.54 1.80 4.74
CA TYR A 142 -1.39 1.21 3.39
C TYR A 142 0.05 1.29 2.88
N ALA A 143 0.65 2.49 2.91
CA ALA A 143 2.00 2.72 2.40
C ALA A 143 3.06 1.90 3.13
N LEU A 144 3.03 1.88 4.47
CA LEU A 144 3.96 1.10 5.29
C LEU A 144 3.76 -0.41 5.08
N THR A 145 2.52 -0.86 4.92
CA THR A 145 2.23 -2.27 4.67
C THR A 145 2.70 -2.72 3.31
N PHE A 146 2.40 -1.96 2.26
CA PHE A 146 2.90 -2.30 0.93
C PHE A 146 4.43 -2.35 0.89
N MET A 147 5.11 -1.37 1.48
CA MET A 147 6.58 -1.37 1.57
C MET A 147 7.10 -2.60 2.36
N TYR A 148 6.43 -2.98 3.45
CA TYR A 148 6.77 -4.18 4.22
C TYR A 148 6.66 -5.47 3.38
N LEU A 149 5.58 -5.59 2.60
CA LEU A 149 5.34 -6.72 1.71
C LEU A 149 6.36 -6.76 0.55
N MET A 150 6.64 -5.63 -0.09
CA MET A 150 7.63 -5.55 -1.17
C MET A 150 9.03 -5.94 -0.70
N LYS A 151 9.43 -5.51 0.50
CA LYS A 151 10.71 -5.92 1.11
C LYS A 151 10.81 -7.44 1.27
N ARG A 152 9.71 -8.13 1.59
CA ARG A 152 9.68 -9.61 1.68
C ARG A 152 9.82 -10.29 0.32
N GLN A 153 9.42 -9.61 -0.75
CA GLN A 153 9.57 -10.05 -2.14
C GLN A 153 10.91 -9.62 -2.77
N ASN A 154 11.82 -8.99 -2.01
CA ASN A 154 13.07 -8.40 -2.48
C ASN A 154 12.87 -7.28 -3.52
N ILE A 155 11.72 -6.64 -3.54
CA ILE A 155 11.42 -5.49 -4.38
C ILE A 155 11.70 -4.21 -3.57
N VAL A 156 12.51 -3.33 -4.14
CA VAL A 156 12.88 -2.06 -3.50
C VAL A 156 11.69 -1.11 -3.53
N CYS A 157 11.28 -0.68 -2.34
CA CYS A 157 10.15 0.21 -2.16
C CYS A 157 10.48 1.27 -1.10
N GLY A 158 10.17 2.52 -1.40
CA GLY A 158 10.30 3.67 -0.53
C GLY A 158 8.94 4.15 -0.01
N TYR A 159 9.01 4.96 1.04
CA TYR A 159 7.88 5.67 1.61
C TYR A 159 7.87 7.11 1.10
N VAL A 160 6.75 7.58 0.62
CA VAL A 160 6.54 8.94 0.12
C VAL A 160 5.48 9.64 0.97
N SER A 161 5.69 10.90 1.28
CA SER A 161 4.69 11.73 1.97
C SER A 161 4.66 13.14 1.42
N SER A 162 3.50 13.78 1.45
CA SER A 162 3.27 15.18 1.11
C SER A 162 2.47 15.84 2.23
N GLU A 163 2.94 16.99 2.69
CA GLU A 163 2.21 17.78 3.69
C GLU A 163 1.02 18.50 3.03
N ALA A 164 1.19 19.04 1.83
CA ALA A 164 0.14 19.73 1.11
C ALA A 164 -1.05 18.83 0.81
N ALA A 165 -0.79 17.59 0.38
CA ALA A 165 -1.82 16.58 0.15
C ALA A 165 -2.30 15.91 1.44
N ASN A 166 -1.63 16.10 2.59
CA ASN A 166 -1.85 15.34 3.83
C ASN A 166 -1.97 13.84 3.55
N HIS A 167 -1.00 13.30 2.83
CA HIS A 167 -1.09 11.95 2.27
C HIS A 167 0.26 11.23 2.24
N ALA A 168 0.20 9.88 2.24
CA ALA A 168 1.36 9.01 2.11
C ALA A 168 1.09 7.87 1.12
N TRP A 169 2.12 7.53 0.33
CA TRP A 169 2.10 6.46 -0.66
C TRP A 169 3.50 5.86 -0.85
N ASN A 170 3.76 5.17 -1.94
CA ASN A 170 5.02 4.49 -2.19
C ASN A 170 5.72 4.96 -3.46
N ALA A 171 7.03 4.83 -3.46
CA ALA A 171 7.87 4.81 -4.65
C ALA A 171 8.51 3.42 -4.80
N VAL A 172 8.33 2.78 -5.95
CA VAL A 172 8.82 1.43 -6.23
C VAL A 172 9.95 1.51 -7.25
N TYR A 173 11.06 0.81 -6.99
CA TYR A 173 12.21 0.81 -7.88
C TYR A 173 12.23 -0.46 -8.73
N LEU A 174 11.96 -0.30 -10.02
CA LEU A 174 11.89 -1.39 -10.99
C LEU A 174 12.70 -1.03 -12.24
N ASN A 175 13.50 -1.97 -12.75
CA ASN A 175 14.27 -1.76 -13.98
C ASN A 175 15.12 -0.47 -13.99
N ASN A 176 15.75 -0.17 -12.85
CA ASN A 176 16.56 1.03 -12.63
C ASN A 176 15.81 2.36 -12.73
N GLN A 177 14.49 2.36 -12.52
CA GLN A 177 13.63 3.53 -12.51
C GLN A 177 12.71 3.51 -11.29
N TRP A 178 12.31 4.68 -10.81
CA TRP A 178 11.30 4.83 -9.79
C TRP A 178 9.92 5.03 -10.41
N TYR A 179 8.89 4.53 -9.73
CA TYR A 179 7.48 4.69 -10.09
C TYR A 179 6.67 4.96 -8.84
N HIS A 180 5.67 5.82 -8.91
CA HIS A 180 4.71 5.99 -7.84
C HIS A 180 3.67 4.87 -7.83
N MET A 181 3.28 4.46 -6.64
CA MET A 181 2.21 3.51 -6.39
C MET A 181 1.41 3.94 -5.16
N ASP A 182 0.10 4.06 -5.29
CA ASP A 182 -0.79 4.52 -4.23
C ASP A 182 -2.00 3.61 -4.07
N ALA A 183 -1.85 2.58 -3.24
CA ALA A 183 -2.91 1.62 -2.96
C ALA A 183 -4.14 2.27 -2.29
N THR A 184 -3.96 3.36 -1.55
CA THR A 184 -5.06 4.07 -0.90
C THR A 184 -6.01 4.70 -1.91
N TRP A 185 -5.48 5.37 -2.94
CA TRP A 185 -6.30 6.00 -3.98
C TRP A 185 -6.81 5.01 -5.03
N ASP A 186 -6.21 3.83 -5.10
CA ASP A 186 -6.71 2.73 -5.91
C ASP A 186 -7.75 1.88 -5.16
N ASP A 187 -7.90 2.08 -3.84
CA ASP A 187 -8.98 1.52 -3.04
C ASP A 187 -10.25 2.41 -3.15
N PRO A 188 -11.37 1.90 -3.69
CA PRO A 188 -12.58 2.69 -3.84
C PRO A 188 -13.22 3.01 -2.50
N THR A 189 -13.26 4.29 -2.13
CA THR A 189 -14.02 4.78 -0.97
C THR A 189 -15.50 4.49 -1.12
N TRP A 190 -16.08 4.00 -0.11
CA TRP A 190 -17.07 3.01 0.22
C TRP A 190 -16.62 1.68 -0.36
N ASP A 191 -16.12 0.84 0.53
CA ASP A 191 -15.62 -0.48 0.20
C ASP A 191 -16.60 -1.21 -0.73
N ASN A 192 -16.11 -1.57 -1.91
CA ASN A 192 -16.87 -2.30 -2.92
C ASN A 192 -16.13 -3.61 -3.19
N LEU A 193 -16.62 -4.70 -2.63
CA LEU A 193 -16.04 -6.02 -2.74
C LEU A 193 -15.58 -6.35 -4.17
N GLY A 194 -14.29 -6.63 -4.30
CA GLY A 194 -13.67 -7.01 -5.56
C GLY A 194 -13.43 -5.88 -6.56
N ARG A 195 -13.70 -4.62 -6.20
CA ARG A 195 -13.27 -3.46 -7.00
C ARG A 195 -11.87 -3.02 -6.59
N VAL A 196 -11.02 -2.90 -7.56
CA VAL A 196 -9.65 -2.37 -7.46
C VAL A 196 -9.44 -1.42 -8.61
N LYS A 197 -8.93 -0.22 -8.36
CA LYS A 197 -8.45 0.67 -9.41
C LYS A 197 -6.96 0.42 -9.62
N HIS A 198 -6.46 0.82 -10.77
CA HIS A 198 -5.03 0.78 -11.09
C HIS A 198 -4.56 2.13 -11.65
N THR A 199 -5.26 3.19 -11.26
CA THR A 199 -5.00 4.56 -11.73
C THR A 199 -3.68 5.10 -11.21
N TYR A 200 -3.33 4.71 -9.97
CA TYR A 200 -2.10 5.14 -9.29
C TYR A 200 -1.07 4.01 -9.20
N PHE A 201 -1.18 2.98 -10.01
CA PHE A 201 -0.25 1.86 -10.01
C PHE A 201 0.88 2.07 -11.03
N MET A 202 2.12 2.18 -10.53
CA MET A 202 3.37 2.34 -11.30
C MET A 202 3.35 3.50 -12.30
N ILE A 203 3.02 4.69 -11.81
CA ILE A 203 2.93 5.91 -12.63
C ILE A 203 4.16 6.82 -12.44
N SER A 204 4.37 7.70 -13.42
CA SER A 204 5.41 8.75 -13.40
C SER A 204 4.99 9.96 -12.56
N ASP A 205 5.97 10.84 -12.23
CA ASP A 205 5.71 12.15 -11.63
C ASP A 205 4.73 12.99 -12.46
N ALA A 206 4.86 12.95 -13.79
CA ALA A 206 4.01 13.74 -14.67
C ALA A 206 2.54 13.30 -14.57
N THR A 207 2.30 12.00 -14.54
CA THR A 207 0.96 11.44 -14.37
C THR A 207 0.43 11.68 -12.96
N LEU A 208 1.25 11.45 -11.92
CA LEU A 208 0.88 11.73 -10.54
C LEU A 208 0.37 13.16 -10.37
N LEU A 209 1.14 14.17 -10.84
CA LEU A 209 0.80 15.58 -10.71
C LEU A 209 -0.38 16.01 -11.61
N SER A 210 -0.62 15.28 -12.70
CA SER A 210 -1.81 15.52 -13.54
C SER A 210 -3.09 15.00 -12.89
N LEU A 211 -3.00 13.95 -12.09
CA LEU A 211 -4.12 13.36 -11.34
C LEU A 211 -4.41 14.13 -10.05
N ASP A 212 -3.36 14.60 -9.38
CA ASP A 212 -3.45 15.29 -8.10
C ASP A 212 -2.34 16.36 -7.98
N SER A 213 -2.72 17.62 -8.25
CA SER A 213 -1.80 18.76 -8.28
C SER A 213 -1.27 19.16 -6.89
N ASP A 214 -1.84 18.67 -5.81
CA ASP A 214 -1.43 19.01 -4.45
C ASP A 214 -0.22 18.19 -3.96
N ARG A 215 0.24 17.21 -4.76
CA ARG A 215 1.40 16.36 -4.45
C ARG A 215 2.75 16.95 -4.89
N THR A 216 2.89 18.27 -4.95
CA THR A 216 4.12 18.92 -5.46
C THR A 216 5.27 18.97 -4.48
N ASP A 217 5.00 18.89 -3.18
CA ASP A 217 5.94 19.01 -2.06
C ASP A 217 6.42 17.66 -1.51
N TYR A 218 6.14 16.56 -2.21
CA TYR A 218 6.42 15.24 -1.65
C TYR A 218 7.89 15.01 -1.35
N VAL A 219 8.12 14.28 -0.26
CA VAL A 219 9.43 13.81 0.20
C VAL A 219 9.44 12.28 0.13
N THR A 220 10.58 11.73 -0.28
CA THR A 220 10.74 10.28 -0.43
C THR A 220 11.84 9.74 0.47
N SER A 221 11.50 8.80 1.33
CA SER A 221 12.46 7.97 2.08
C SER A 221 12.68 6.65 1.35
N VAL A 222 13.93 6.31 1.08
CA VAL A 222 14.30 5.08 0.35
C VAL A 222 15.28 4.22 1.17
N PRO A 223 15.35 2.90 0.90
CA PRO A 223 16.29 2.02 1.58
C PRO A 223 17.75 2.45 1.41
N TYR A 224 18.57 2.13 2.41
CA TYR A 224 20.02 2.38 2.35
C TYR A 224 20.64 1.77 1.09
N GLY A 225 21.51 2.55 0.45
CA GLY A 225 22.15 2.18 -0.81
C GLY A 225 21.40 2.63 -2.06
N TYR A 226 20.17 3.17 -1.92
CA TYR A 226 19.42 3.75 -3.02
C TYR A 226 19.32 5.27 -2.91
N THR A 227 19.18 5.91 -4.04
CA THR A 227 18.89 7.35 -4.13
C THR A 227 17.60 7.52 -4.92
N TYR A 228 16.65 8.27 -4.38
CA TYR A 228 15.46 8.60 -5.13
C TYR A 228 15.81 9.63 -6.22
N THR A 229 15.36 9.33 -7.42
CA THR A 229 15.33 10.26 -8.55
C THR A 229 13.87 10.37 -9.02
N LYS A 230 13.53 11.48 -9.66
CA LYS A 230 12.17 11.67 -10.17
C LYS A 230 11.73 10.48 -11.03
N ALA A 231 10.49 10.07 -10.85
CA ALA A 231 9.84 9.01 -11.63
C ALA A 231 9.48 9.55 -13.01
N THR A 232 10.36 9.36 -13.99
CA THR A 232 10.18 9.93 -15.34
C THR A 232 9.77 8.90 -16.40
N ASP A 233 9.83 7.62 -16.06
CA ASP A 233 9.47 6.52 -16.97
C ASP A 233 7.98 6.21 -16.86
N SER A 234 7.28 6.18 -18.00
CA SER A 234 5.83 5.94 -18.09
C SER A 234 5.47 4.57 -18.69
N ARG A 235 6.45 3.65 -18.85
CA ARG A 235 6.24 2.36 -19.53
C ARG A 235 5.13 1.50 -18.95
N TYR A 236 4.85 1.66 -17.66
CA TYR A 236 3.82 0.87 -16.97
C TYR A 236 2.45 1.52 -16.95
N GLU A 237 2.30 2.79 -17.36
CA GLU A 237 1.03 3.51 -17.36
C GLU A 237 0.01 2.95 -18.35
N SER A 238 0.47 2.22 -19.37
CA SER A 238 -0.35 1.50 -20.35
C SER A 238 -0.25 -0.03 -20.19
N GLY A 239 0.05 -0.52 -19.00
CA GLY A 239 0.09 -1.94 -18.69
C GLY A 239 -1.28 -2.61 -18.90
N PHE A 240 -1.31 -3.94 -18.99
CA PHE A 240 -2.55 -4.71 -19.22
C PHE A 240 -3.61 -4.52 -18.11
N TRP A 241 -3.22 -4.03 -16.95
CA TRP A 241 -4.08 -3.65 -15.84
C TRP A 241 -4.74 -2.28 -16.01
N SER A 242 -4.22 -1.44 -16.92
CA SER A 242 -4.74 -0.09 -17.12
C SER A 242 -6.21 -0.16 -17.55
N GLY A 243 -7.07 0.56 -16.82
CA GLY A 243 -8.51 0.57 -17.05
C GLY A 243 -9.27 -0.63 -16.46
N VAL A 244 -8.61 -1.66 -15.96
CA VAL A 244 -9.24 -2.74 -15.20
C VAL A 244 -9.66 -2.18 -13.84
N GLN A 245 -10.90 -2.46 -13.40
CA GLN A 245 -11.46 -1.97 -12.14
C GLN A 245 -11.92 -3.11 -11.23
N THR A 246 -11.27 -4.25 -11.34
CA THR A 246 -11.55 -5.44 -10.52
C THR A 246 -10.25 -6.08 -10.10
N TYR A 247 -10.31 -6.86 -9.04
CA TYR A 247 -9.22 -7.71 -8.61
C TYR A 247 -8.69 -8.56 -9.76
N MET A 248 -7.39 -8.58 -9.93
CA MET A 248 -6.71 -9.36 -10.95
C MET A 248 -6.01 -10.55 -10.29
N TYR A 249 -6.41 -11.76 -10.65
CA TYR A 249 -5.94 -13.00 -10.04
C TYR A 249 -4.82 -13.65 -10.85
N PRO A 250 -3.58 -13.71 -10.33
CA PRO A 250 -2.49 -14.42 -11.01
C PRO A 250 -2.59 -15.93 -10.77
N TYR A 251 -2.44 -16.70 -11.84
CA TYR A 251 -2.37 -18.15 -11.74
C TYR A 251 -1.62 -18.75 -12.93
N ASN A 252 -0.57 -19.51 -12.65
CA ASN A 252 0.23 -20.23 -13.63
C ASN A 252 0.67 -19.36 -14.82
N GLY A 253 1.30 -18.20 -14.53
CA GLY A 253 1.82 -17.27 -15.55
C GLY A 253 0.77 -16.52 -16.36
N ASN A 254 -0.46 -16.50 -15.89
CA ASN A 254 -1.57 -15.77 -16.49
C ASN A 254 -2.29 -14.92 -15.43
N TRP A 255 -2.97 -13.90 -15.90
CA TRP A 255 -3.85 -13.07 -15.11
C TRP A 255 -5.30 -13.26 -15.51
N TYR A 256 -6.18 -13.42 -14.53
CA TYR A 256 -7.61 -13.60 -14.74
C TYR A 256 -8.35 -12.45 -14.06
N TYR A 257 -9.23 -11.77 -14.81
CA TYR A 257 -9.95 -10.60 -14.31
C TYR A 257 -11.29 -10.40 -15.02
N LEU A 258 -12.16 -9.60 -14.39
CA LEU A 258 -13.35 -9.10 -15.04
C LEU A 258 -13.00 -7.80 -15.76
N ASP A 259 -13.05 -7.86 -17.08
CA ASP A 259 -12.86 -6.71 -17.96
C ASP A 259 -14.24 -6.18 -18.37
N GLY A 260 -14.49 -4.88 -18.18
CA GLY A 260 -15.77 -4.32 -18.54
C GLY A 260 -15.97 -2.86 -18.13
N ALA A 261 -16.99 -2.25 -18.72
CA ALA A 261 -17.37 -0.89 -18.46
C ALA A 261 -18.72 -0.81 -17.76
N TYR A 262 -18.78 0.00 -16.70
CA TYR A 262 -20.02 0.40 -16.06
C TYR A 262 -20.61 1.60 -16.77
N VAL A 263 -21.89 1.53 -17.18
CA VAL A 263 -22.61 2.65 -17.78
C VAL A 263 -23.52 3.26 -16.69
N ALA A 264 -23.08 4.42 -16.18
CA ALA A 264 -23.75 5.08 -15.05
C ALA A 264 -25.21 5.49 -15.34
N ALA A 265 -25.53 5.82 -16.60
CA ALA A 265 -26.83 6.36 -16.97
C ALA A 265 -27.99 5.36 -16.80
N ASP A 266 -27.75 4.08 -17.08
CA ASP A 266 -28.76 3.04 -17.00
C ASP A 266 -28.42 1.94 -15.97
N ARG A 267 -27.32 2.13 -15.19
CA ARG A 267 -26.77 1.16 -14.23
C ARG A 267 -26.49 -0.20 -14.86
N SER A 268 -26.12 -0.21 -16.11
CA SER A 268 -25.71 -1.44 -16.81
C SER A 268 -24.19 -1.58 -16.82
N ALA A 269 -23.72 -2.80 -16.93
CA ALA A 269 -22.32 -3.11 -17.18
C ALA A 269 -22.21 -4.18 -18.25
N LYS A 270 -21.29 -3.95 -19.18
CA LYS A 270 -20.84 -4.99 -20.11
C LYS A 270 -19.50 -5.49 -19.61
N TYR A 271 -19.38 -6.77 -19.39
CA TYR A 271 -18.15 -7.37 -18.88
C TYR A 271 -17.88 -8.72 -19.52
N GLN A 272 -16.64 -9.10 -19.44
CA GLN A 272 -16.15 -10.41 -19.84
C GLN A 272 -15.15 -10.94 -18.81
N ILE A 273 -14.94 -12.24 -18.77
CA ILE A 273 -13.82 -12.84 -18.07
C ILE A 273 -12.67 -12.89 -19.06
N SER A 274 -11.61 -12.18 -18.76
CA SER A 274 -10.41 -12.09 -19.55
C SER A 274 -9.25 -12.84 -18.91
N LYS A 275 -8.41 -13.42 -19.75
CA LYS A 275 -7.13 -14.00 -19.38
C LYS A 275 -6.03 -13.28 -20.15
N TYR A 276 -5.06 -12.70 -19.44
CA TYR A 276 -3.85 -12.14 -20.00
C TYR A 276 -2.65 -13.04 -19.72
N ASN A 277 -1.88 -13.37 -20.75
CA ASN A 277 -0.62 -14.07 -20.62
C ASN A 277 0.52 -13.08 -20.79
N TYR A 278 1.33 -12.89 -19.74
CA TYR A 278 2.38 -11.88 -19.74
C TYR A 278 3.52 -12.22 -20.72
N ALA A 279 3.92 -13.48 -20.82
CA ALA A 279 5.03 -13.88 -21.70
C ALA A 279 4.72 -13.63 -23.18
N SER A 280 3.49 -13.88 -23.62
CA SER A 280 3.04 -13.63 -24.99
C SER A 280 2.40 -12.26 -25.18
N GLN A 281 2.14 -11.51 -24.08
CA GLN A 281 1.43 -10.22 -24.08
C GLN A 281 0.07 -10.28 -24.79
N THR A 282 -0.66 -11.37 -24.61
CA THR A 282 -1.95 -11.60 -25.29
C THR A 282 -3.09 -11.73 -24.31
N THR A 283 -4.18 -11.03 -24.59
CA THR A 283 -5.45 -11.17 -23.87
C THR A 283 -6.38 -12.12 -24.64
N THR A 284 -7.02 -13.03 -23.91
CA THR A 284 -8.02 -13.95 -24.43
C THR A 284 -9.31 -13.77 -23.64
N CYS A 285 -10.42 -13.56 -24.31
CA CYS A 285 -11.75 -13.62 -23.70
C CYS A 285 -12.12 -15.08 -23.45
N LEU A 286 -12.33 -15.43 -22.18
CA LEU A 286 -12.74 -16.78 -21.77
C LEU A 286 -14.27 -16.91 -21.76
N TYR A 287 -14.97 -15.83 -21.39
CA TYR A 287 -16.41 -15.80 -21.30
C TYR A 287 -16.93 -14.38 -21.49
N GLY A 288 -18.03 -14.25 -22.23
CA GLY A 288 -18.66 -12.95 -22.46
C GLY A 288 -18.52 -12.45 -23.90
N PRO A 289 -18.85 -11.23 -24.19
CA PRO A 289 -19.37 -10.23 -23.27
C PRO A 289 -20.78 -10.53 -22.79
N ALA A 290 -21.03 -10.32 -21.51
CA ALA A 290 -22.33 -10.43 -20.87
C ALA A 290 -22.80 -9.08 -20.35
N TYR A 291 -24.10 -8.89 -20.24
CA TYR A 291 -24.69 -7.67 -19.70
C TYR A 291 -25.27 -7.91 -18.31
N ALA A 292 -25.08 -6.99 -17.39
CA ALA A 292 -25.72 -6.97 -16.09
C ALA A 292 -26.23 -5.57 -15.75
N LYS A 293 -27.34 -5.52 -15.06
CA LYS A 293 -27.79 -4.30 -14.38
C LYS A 293 -27.46 -4.40 -12.92
N TRP A 294 -26.97 -3.32 -12.36
CA TRP A 294 -26.69 -3.20 -10.95
C TRP A 294 -27.85 -2.51 -10.26
N THR A 295 -28.35 -3.09 -9.20
CA THR A 295 -29.37 -2.49 -8.34
C THR A 295 -28.82 -2.34 -6.93
N THR A 296 -29.17 -1.26 -6.24
CA THR A 296 -28.89 -1.13 -4.81
C THR A 296 -29.87 -2.03 -4.05
N ALA A 297 -29.35 -2.85 -3.14
CA ALA A 297 -30.15 -3.48 -2.11
C ALA A 297 -30.53 -2.44 -1.03
N ASP A 298 -31.53 -2.74 -0.20
CA ASP A 298 -32.04 -1.86 0.85
C ASP A 298 -31.00 -1.40 1.88
N ASN A 299 -29.86 -2.09 1.96
CA ASN A 299 -28.72 -1.75 2.81
C ASN A 299 -27.65 -0.93 2.11
N GLY A 300 -27.89 -0.43 0.90
CA GLY A 300 -26.91 0.32 0.10
C GLY A 300 -25.87 -0.54 -0.63
N VAL A 301 -25.92 -1.85 -0.48
CA VAL A 301 -25.03 -2.78 -1.21
C VAL A 301 -25.57 -2.97 -2.62
N TRP A 302 -24.68 -2.87 -3.61
CA TRP A 302 -25.02 -3.14 -5.00
C TRP A 302 -25.17 -4.65 -5.21
N THR A 303 -26.35 -5.09 -5.62
CA THR A 303 -26.60 -6.46 -6.04
C THR A 303 -26.69 -6.54 -7.55
N ARG A 304 -26.26 -7.66 -8.10
CA ARG A 304 -26.28 -7.94 -9.52
C ARG A 304 -27.51 -8.74 -9.89
N ASN A 305 -28.39 -8.15 -10.71
CA ASN A 305 -29.48 -8.89 -11.32
C ASN A 305 -29.08 -9.33 -12.71
N TYR A 306 -29.10 -10.63 -12.95
CA TYR A 306 -28.99 -11.20 -14.30
C TYR A 306 -30.33 -11.11 -15.00
N GLU A 307 -30.38 -10.63 -16.24
CA GLU A 307 -31.55 -10.81 -17.05
C GLU A 307 -31.78 -12.34 -17.24
N SER A 308 -33.00 -12.76 -16.93
CA SER A 308 -33.42 -14.15 -16.90
C SER A 308 -33.23 -14.79 -18.27
N ASN A 309 -32.16 -15.44 -18.53
CA ASN A 309 -31.97 -16.50 -19.55
C ASN A 309 -30.49 -16.84 -19.79
N ARG A 310 -29.57 -16.39 -18.94
CA ARG A 310 -28.16 -16.76 -19.06
C ARG A 310 -27.65 -17.26 -17.71
N THR A 311 -27.75 -18.55 -17.52
CA THR A 311 -26.98 -19.28 -16.52
C THR A 311 -25.50 -19.20 -16.88
N LEU A 312 -24.67 -18.76 -15.94
CA LEU A 312 -23.23 -18.97 -15.98
C LEU A 312 -22.93 -20.45 -15.76
#